data_048c00b1ba22fdc866cf062955a350fe
#
_entry.id   048c00b1ba22fdc866cf062955a350fe
#
_cell.length_a   1.000
_cell.length_b   1.000
_cell.length_c   1.000
_cell.angle_alpha   90.00
_cell.angle_beta   90.00
_cell.angle_gamma   90.00
#
_symmetry.space_group_name_H-M   'P 1'
#
loop_
_entity.id
_entity.type
_entity.pdbx_description
1 polymer ?
#
loop_
_entity_poly.entity_id
_entity_poly.type
_entity_poly.pdbx_seq_one_letter_code
_entity_poly.pdbx_strand_id
1 'polypeptide(L)'
;MDFIITIILWILIILFLLNEVIIRVVGDAIVNMKASEHTPFTVDEITQDSISLSTTINVANEGKQCATIMDCYVRQLLPYEQFDGVKVEAKAELKGVPREDDYFEAVLIQKKESIDIVIRVKLIDRKNNDIKQTLTHMVDLPLDIVNQHAARYPWKISKETIVLTSEEIAKLADIKLAD
;
A
#
# COMPACT_ATOMS: atom_id res chain seq x y z
N MET A 1 -14.62 51.07 27.49
CA MET A 1 -14.25 50.37 26.28
C MET A 1 -13.44 49.11 26.61
N ASP A 2 -12.52 49.19 27.55
CA ASP A 2 -11.62 48.06 27.92
C ASP A 2 -12.37 46.86 28.53
N PHE A 3 -13.43 47.07 29.30
CA PHE A 3 -14.20 45.98 29.88
C PHE A 3 -14.89 45.11 28.84
N ILE A 4 -15.46 45.72 27.79
CA ILE A 4 -16.11 44.99 26.69
C ILE A 4 -15.06 44.20 25.90
N ILE A 5 -13.90 44.79 25.62
CA ILE A 5 -12.78 44.13 24.92
C ILE A 5 -12.29 42.91 25.72
N THR A 6 -12.17 43.05 27.04
CA THR A 6 -11.79 41.94 27.93
C THR A 6 -12.77 40.78 27.91
N ILE A 7 -14.08 41.06 27.91
CA ILE A 7 -15.13 40.03 27.82
C ILE A 7 -15.04 39.31 26.46
N ILE A 8 -14.89 40.05 25.37
CA ILE A 8 -14.76 39.47 24.04
C ILE A 8 -13.54 38.53 23.98
N LEU A 9 -12.40 38.97 24.53
CA LEU A 9 -11.18 38.16 24.56
C LEU A 9 -11.38 36.84 25.32
N TRP A 10 -12.03 36.88 26.48
CA TRP A 10 -12.34 35.66 27.25
C TRP A 10 -13.27 34.71 26.50
N ILE A 11 -14.28 35.25 25.82
CA ILE A 11 -15.19 34.43 24.99
C ILE A 11 -14.40 33.74 23.86
N LEU A 12 -13.53 34.44 23.19
CA LEU A 12 -12.69 33.86 22.12
C LEU A 12 -11.77 32.74 22.67
N ILE A 13 -11.14 32.97 23.83
CA ILE A 13 -10.31 31.95 24.48
C ILE A 13 -11.14 30.70 24.84
N ILE A 14 -12.30 30.87 25.41
CA ILE A 14 -13.20 29.76 25.78
C ILE A 14 -13.64 29.00 24.54
N LEU A 15 -14.02 29.68 23.45
CA LEU A 15 -14.39 29.05 22.19
C LEU A 15 -13.23 28.28 21.58
N PHE A 16 -12.03 28.82 21.63
CA PHE A 16 -10.83 28.13 21.18
C PHE A 16 -10.56 26.85 21.99
N LEU A 17 -10.60 26.92 23.32
CA LEU A 17 -10.39 25.79 24.19
C LEU A 17 -11.49 24.71 24.00
N LEU A 18 -12.75 25.12 23.83
CA LEU A 18 -13.84 24.19 23.52
C LEU A 18 -13.60 23.48 22.19
N ASN A 19 -13.18 24.21 21.17
CA ASN A 19 -12.86 23.62 19.87
C ASN A 19 -11.74 22.59 19.98
N GLU A 20 -10.66 22.87 20.71
CA GLU A 20 -9.57 21.93 20.96
C GLU A 20 -10.05 20.65 21.69
N VAL A 21 -10.91 20.79 22.68
CA VAL A 21 -11.51 19.65 23.40
C VAL A 21 -12.37 18.83 22.45
N ILE A 22 -13.21 19.46 21.64
CA ILE A 22 -14.07 18.77 20.67
C ILE A 22 -13.21 17.99 19.67
N ILE A 23 -12.15 18.59 19.12
CA ILE A 23 -11.23 17.94 18.17
C ILE A 23 -10.62 16.69 18.81
N ARG A 24 -10.16 16.76 20.06
CA ARG A 24 -9.56 15.61 20.76
C ARG A 24 -10.56 14.51 21.09
N VAL A 25 -11.78 14.88 21.46
CA VAL A 25 -12.85 13.91 21.81
C VAL A 25 -13.34 13.20 20.55
N VAL A 26 -13.65 13.96 19.49
CA VAL A 26 -14.13 13.43 18.22
C VAL A 26 -13.03 12.63 17.53
N GLY A 27 -11.79 13.09 17.61
CA GLY A 27 -10.62 12.44 17.02
C GLY A 27 -10.61 12.48 15.49
N ASP A 28 -9.74 11.67 14.92
CA ASP A 28 -9.59 11.51 13.46
C ASP A 28 -9.48 10.03 13.10
N ALA A 29 -9.46 9.72 11.82
CA ALA A 29 -9.07 8.41 11.32
C ALA A 29 -7.55 8.21 11.47
N ILE A 30 -7.16 6.99 11.79
CA ILE A 30 -5.77 6.54 11.85
C ILE A 30 -5.67 5.30 10.98
N VAL A 31 -5.30 5.51 9.72
CA VAL A 31 -5.12 4.42 8.76
C VAL A 31 -3.70 3.88 8.91
N ASN A 32 -3.61 2.61 9.29
CA ASN A 32 -2.37 1.89 9.47
C ASN A 32 -2.32 0.76 8.44
N MET A 33 -1.30 0.80 7.57
CA MET A 33 -1.02 -0.23 6.58
C MET A 33 0.03 -1.17 7.17
N LYS A 34 -0.31 -2.47 7.26
CA LYS A 34 0.56 -3.47 7.89
C LYS A 34 1.28 -4.29 6.82
N ALA A 35 2.13 -3.63 6.03
CA ALA A 35 2.85 -4.29 4.96
C ALA A 35 3.90 -5.29 5.48
N SER A 36 4.49 -5.07 6.65
CA SER A 36 5.41 -6.02 7.30
C SER A 36 4.74 -7.33 7.75
N GLU A 37 3.42 -7.34 7.90
CA GLU A 37 2.61 -8.51 8.28
C GLU A 37 1.92 -9.15 7.07
N HIS A 38 2.43 -8.93 5.84
CA HIS A 38 1.84 -9.48 4.63
C HIS A 38 1.82 -11.02 4.66
N THR A 39 0.86 -11.62 3.94
CA THR A 39 0.85 -13.07 3.77
C THR A 39 2.05 -13.52 2.92
N PRO A 40 2.53 -14.76 3.05
CA PRO A 40 3.54 -15.28 2.14
C PRO A 40 3.10 -15.09 0.68
N PHE A 41 4.04 -14.77 -0.21
CA PHE A 41 3.75 -14.73 -1.63
C PHE A 41 3.32 -16.09 -2.15
N THR A 42 2.35 -16.09 -3.03
CA THR A 42 1.82 -17.27 -3.71
C THR A 42 1.87 -17.06 -5.22
N VAL A 43 2.00 -18.17 -5.93
CA VAL A 43 1.97 -18.15 -7.41
C VAL A 43 0.53 -18.20 -7.86
N ASP A 44 0.11 -17.21 -8.64
CA ASP A 44 -1.20 -17.18 -9.27
C ASP A 44 -1.17 -17.90 -10.63
N GLU A 45 -0.13 -17.64 -11.43
CA GLU A 45 0.03 -18.18 -12.78
C GLU A 45 1.50 -18.24 -13.17
N ILE A 46 1.89 -19.29 -13.89
CA ILE A 46 3.19 -19.39 -14.57
C ILE A 46 2.92 -19.71 -16.03
N THR A 47 3.49 -18.89 -16.93
CA THR A 47 3.54 -19.13 -18.37
C THR A 47 4.98 -19.30 -18.81
N GLN A 48 5.22 -19.51 -20.11
CA GLN A 48 6.59 -19.61 -20.63
C GLN A 48 7.36 -18.29 -20.49
N ASP A 49 6.68 -17.17 -20.59
CA ASP A 49 7.25 -15.81 -20.65
C ASP A 49 7.01 -14.98 -19.39
N SER A 50 6.19 -15.45 -18.46
CA SER A 50 5.86 -14.68 -17.26
C SER A 50 5.51 -15.53 -16.04
N ILE A 51 5.68 -14.94 -14.86
CA ILE A 51 5.16 -15.45 -13.59
C ILE A 51 4.39 -14.35 -12.87
N SER A 52 3.19 -14.68 -12.39
CA SER A 52 2.35 -13.81 -11.58
C SER A 52 2.32 -14.29 -10.14
N LEU A 53 2.63 -13.39 -9.23
CA LEU A 53 2.71 -13.64 -7.79
C LEU A 53 1.74 -12.71 -7.07
N SER A 54 1.20 -13.15 -5.95
CA SER A 54 0.37 -12.29 -5.11
C SER A 54 0.63 -12.47 -3.62
N THR A 55 0.40 -11.41 -2.88
CA THR A 55 0.37 -11.38 -1.42
C THR A 55 -0.77 -10.49 -0.94
N THR A 56 -1.19 -10.62 0.30
CA THR A 56 -2.23 -9.81 0.91
C THR A 56 -1.66 -9.01 2.07
N ILE A 57 -2.00 -7.73 2.12
CA ILE A 57 -1.73 -6.84 3.23
C ILE A 57 -3.04 -6.40 3.88
N ASN A 58 -3.00 -6.14 5.18
CA ASN A 58 -4.14 -5.60 5.91
C ASN A 58 -3.96 -4.08 6.11
N VAL A 59 -5.02 -3.33 5.84
CA VAL A 59 -5.09 -1.89 6.09
C VAL A 59 -6.20 -1.63 7.09
N ALA A 60 -5.84 -1.18 8.29
CA ALA A 60 -6.75 -0.99 9.40
C ALA A 60 -6.98 0.49 9.69
N ASN A 61 -8.20 0.86 9.98
CA ASN A 61 -8.53 2.15 10.54
C ASN A 61 -8.64 2.05 12.07
N GLU A 62 -7.57 2.37 12.76
CA GLU A 62 -7.49 2.35 14.22
C GLU A 62 -8.04 3.62 14.87
N GLY A 63 -8.50 4.57 14.07
CA GLY A 63 -9.01 5.86 14.49
C GLY A 63 -10.43 5.84 15.05
N LYS A 64 -10.97 7.04 15.29
CA LYS A 64 -12.32 7.28 15.80
C LYS A 64 -13.29 7.73 14.71
N GLN A 65 -12.80 8.05 13.51
CA GLN A 65 -13.58 8.48 12.35
C GLN A 65 -13.36 7.50 11.19
N CYS A 66 -14.30 7.47 10.25
CA CYS A 66 -14.11 6.73 9.01
C CYS A 66 -13.04 7.41 8.11
N ALA A 67 -12.40 6.62 7.29
CA ALA A 67 -11.46 7.08 6.28
C ALA A 67 -11.84 6.54 4.91
N THR A 68 -11.57 7.29 3.87
CA THR A 68 -11.66 6.80 2.49
C THR A 68 -10.26 6.58 1.96
N ILE A 69 -9.94 5.35 1.60
CA ILE A 69 -8.77 5.06 0.78
C ILE A 69 -9.13 5.52 -0.62
N MET A 70 -8.44 6.54 -1.10
CA MET A 70 -8.69 7.15 -2.41
C MET A 70 -7.97 6.41 -3.51
N ASP A 71 -6.77 5.91 -3.18
CA ASP A 71 -5.91 5.19 -4.10
C ASP A 71 -4.91 4.33 -3.33
N CYS A 72 -4.55 3.18 -3.91
CA CYS A 72 -3.47 2.34 -3.43
C CYS A 72 -2.75 1.76 -4.64
N TYR A 73 -1.45 2.01 -4.74
CA TYR A 73 -0.66 1.52 -5.85
C TYR A 73 0.69 0.98 -5.40
N VAL A 74 1.28 0.16 -6.24
CA VAL A 74 2.58 -0.45 -5.99
C VAL A 74 3.59 0.13 -6.95
N ARG A 75 4.73 0.57 -6.42
CA ARG A 75 5.87 1.02 -7.20
C ARG A 75 7.01 0.03 -7.03
N GLN A 76 7.38 -0.64 -8.09
CA GLN A 76 8.57 -1.47 -8.11
C GLN A 76 9.84 -0.61 -8.12
N LEU A 77 10.88 -1.04 -7.39
CA LEU A 77 12.14 -0.31 -7.25
C LEU A 77 13.33 -1.08 -7.83
N LEU A 78 13.09 -1.95 -8.81
CA LEU A 78 14.16 -2.65 -9.52
C LEU A 78 14.71 -1.77 -10.64
N PRO A 79 15.93 -1.21 -10.51
CA PRO A 79 16.55 -0.45 -11.58
C PRO A 79 16.90 -1.35 -12.75
N TYR A 80 16.72 -0.85 -13.97
CA TYR A 80 17.09 -1.56 -15.18
C TYR A 80 18.59 -1.90 -15.24
N GLU A 81 19.40 -1.02 -14.70
CA GLU A 81 20.87 -1.18 -14.62
C GLU A 81 21.28 -2.32 -13.68
N GLN A 82 20.44 -2.64 -12.70
CA GLN A 82 20.70 -3.73 -11.76
C GLN A 82 20.29 -5.07 -12.33
N PHE A 83 19.13 -5.13 -12.99
CA PHE A 83 18.65 -6.33 -13.66
C PHE A 83 17.69 -5.97 -14.80
N ASP A 84 18.10 -6.30 -16.03
CA ASP A 84 17.36 -5.99 -17.25
C ASP A 84 16.56 -7.19 -17.80
N GLY A 85 16.67 -8.36 -17.18
CA GLY A 85 16.09 -9.60 -17.67
C GLY A 85 14.56 -9.62 -17.64
N VAL A 86 13.94 -8.95 -16.66
CA VAL A 86 12.49 -8.92 -16.52
C VAL A 86 11.91 -7.51 -16.59
N LYS A 87 10.68 -7.42 -17.07
CA LYS A 87 9.78 -6.29 -16.84
C LYS A 87 8.91 -6.63 -15.63
N VAL A 88 8.88 -5.74 -14.65
CA VAL A 88 8.03 -5.89 -13.46
C VAL A 88 6.79 -5.02 -13.62
N GLU A 89 5.62 -5.63 -13.53
CA GLU A 89 4.34 -4.97 -13.42
C GLU A 89 3.76 -5.30 -12.04
N ALA A 90 3.37 -4.27 -11.30
CA ALA A 90 2.84 -4.46 -9.95
C ALA A 90 1.61 -3.58 -9.73
N LYS A 91 0.56 -4.16 -9.14
CA LYS A 91 -0.68 -3.46 -8.85
C LYS A 91 -1.24 -3.85 -7.48
N ALA A 92 -2.09 -2.98 -6.95
CA ALA A 92 -2.86 -3.22 -5.74
C ALA A 92 -4.35 -3.34 -6.09
N GLU A 93 -5.03 -4.32 -5.51
CA GLU A 93 -6.45 -4.57 -5.72
C GLU A 93 -7.15 -4.76 -4.37
N LEU A 94 -8.39 -4.31 -4.25
CA LEU A 94 -9.22 -4.67 -3.11
C LEU A 94 -9.56 -6.17 -3.19
N LYS A 95 -9.35 -6.89 -2.10
CA LYS A 95 -9.62 -8.34 -2.05
C LYS A 95 -11.08 -8.63 -2.40
N GLY A 96 -11.27 -9.52 -3.36
CA GLY A 96 -12.61 -9.89 -3.87
C GLY A 96 -13.18 -8.96 -4.93
N VAL A 97 -12.47 -7.90 -5.31
CA VAL A 97 -12.85 -6.96 -6.38
C VAL A 97 -11.67 -6.83 -7.36
N PRO A 98 -11.37 -7.88 -8.14
CA PRO A 98 -10.30 -7.82 -9.12
C PRO A 98 -10.67 -6.84 -10.24
N ARG A 99 -9.68 -6.09 -10.73
CA ARG A 99 -9.84 -5.12 -11.83
C ARG A 99 -8.83 -5.38 -12.93
N GLU A 100 -9.28 -5.14 -14.18
CA GLU A 100 -8.43 -5.28 -15.37
C GLU A 100 -7.77 -3.96 -15.78
N ASP A 101 -8.28 -2.82 -15.29
CA ASP A 101 -7.86 -1.48 -15.65
C ASP A 101 -6.70 -0.93 -14.78
N ASP A 102 -6.12 -1.77 -13.92
CA ASP A 102 -5.04 -1.45 -12.97
C ASP A 102 -5.36 -0.27 -12.02
N TYR A 103 -6.62 0.10 -11.91
CA TYR A 103 -7.10 1.17 -11.06
C TYR A 103 -7.52 0.64 -9.69
N PHE A 104 -7.11 1.29 -8.61
CA PHE A 104 -7.61 0.99 -7.28
C PHE A 104 -8.98 1.67 -7.08
N GLU A 105 -9.99 0.91 -6.70
CA GLU A 105 -11.30 1.47 -6.39
C GLU A 105 -11.32 2.10 -5.00
N ALA A 106 -11.73 3.39 -4.93
CA ALA A 106 -11.84 4.07 -3.66
C ALA A 106 -12.79 3.34 -2.70
N VAL A 107 -12.34 3.09 -1.49
CA VAL A 107 -13.08 2.33 -0.48
C VAL A 107 -13.14 3.05 0.86
N LEU A 108 -14.33 3.03 1.47
CA LEU A 108 -14.54 3.56 2.81
C LEU A 108 -14.21 2.50 3.86
N ILE A 109 -13.31 2.83 4.80
CA ILE A 109 -13.04 2.01 5.97
C ILE A 109 -13.69 2.67 7.19
N GLN A 110 -14.62 1.97 7.81
CA GLN A 110 -15.28 2.44 9.03
C GLN A 110 -14.28 2.50 10.19
N LYS A 111 -14.65 3.23 11.24
CA LYS A 111 -13.84 3.27 12.46
C LYS A 111 -13.65 1.86 13.04
N LYS A 112 -12.42 1.50 13.39
CA LYS A 112 -12.06 0.20 13.97
C LYS A 112 -12.29 -1.00 13.04
N GLU A 113 -12.43 -0.77 11.75
CA GLU A 113 -12.50 -1.81 10.72
C GLU A 113 -11.18 -1.88 9.93
N SER A 114 -11.03 -2.94 9.19
CA SER A 114 -9.91 -3.15 8.27
C SER A 114 -10.38 -3.74 6.95
N ILE A 115 -9.57 -3.54 5.93
CA ILE A 115 -9.72 -4.16 4.62
C ILE A 115 -8.45 -4.91 4.25
N ASP A 116 -8.60 -5.91 3.40
CA ASP A 116 -7.49 -6.63 2.80
C ASP A 116 -7.24 -6.11 1.38
N ILE A 117 -5.99 -5.79 1.09
CA ILE A 117 -5.52 -5.38 -0.23
C ILE A 117 -4.60 -6.47 -0.77
N VAL A 118 -4.85 -6.93 -1.97
CA VAL A 118 -4.03 -7.89 -2.69
C VAL A 118 -3.01 -7.14 -3.52
N ILE A 119 -1.74 -7.44 -3.31
CA ILE A 119 -0.63 -6.95 -4.12
C ILE A 119 -0.30 -8.03 -5.14
N ARG A 120 -0.43 -7.70 -6.43
CA ARG A 120 -0.05 -8.58 -7.53
C ARG A 120 1.21 -8.09 -8.19
N VAL A 121 2.12 -9.01 -8.45
CA VAL A 121 3.39 -8.74 -9.11
C VAL A 121 3.53 -9.70 -10.27
N LYS A 122 3.67 -9.17 -11.48
CA LYS A 122 3.92 -9.94 -12.68
C LYS A 122 5.34 -9.67 -13.18
N LEU A 123 6.12 -10.72 -13.28
CA LEU A 123 7.47 -10.70 -13.84
C LEU A 123 7.38 -11.25 -15.26
N ILE A 124 7.77 -10.45 -16.25
CA ILE A 124 7.68 -10.78 -17.67
C ILE A 124 9.09 -10.80 -18.25
N ASP A 125 9.45 -11.88 -18.94
CA ASP A 125 10.74 -11.96 -19.61
C ASP A 125 10.86 -10.90 -20.71
N ARG A 126 12.03 -10.23 -20.78
CA ARG A 126 12.32 -9.19 -21.79
C ARG A 126 13.10 -9.71 -23.00
N LYS A 127 13.72 -10.89 -22.88
CA LYS A 127 14.71 -11.38 -23.82
C LYS A 127 14.18 -12.56 -24.67
N ASN A 128 12.88 -12.84 -24.62
CA ASN A 128 12.21 -13.97 -25.29
C ASN A 128 12.83 -15.34 -24.91
N ASN A 129 13.32 -15.45 -23.67
CA ASN A 129 13.76 -16.71 -23.08
C ASN A 129 12.60 -17.38 -22.32
N ASP A 130 12.89 -18.52 -21.71
CA ASP A 130 11.99 -19.06 -20.68
C ASP A 130 12.12 -18.20 -19.40
N ILE A 131 11.01 -17.77 -18.84
CA ILE A 131 11.00 -16.94 -17.61
C ILE A 131 11.81 -17.62 -16.49
N LYS A 132 11.72 -18.94 -16.36
CA LYS A 132 12.47 -19.69 -15.35
C LYS A 132 13.99 -19.54 -15.54
N GLN A 133 14.45 -19.55 -16.79
CA GLN A 133 15.87 -19.35 -17.09
C GLN A 133 16.30 -17.92 -16.73
N THR A 134 15.50 -16.93 -17.08
CA THR A 134 15.79 -15.53 -16.77
C THR A 134 15.84 -15.30 -15.27
N LEU A 135 14.90 -15.87 -14.50
CA LEU A 135 14.84 -15.71 -13.06
C LEU A 135 15.99 -16.35 -12.28
N THR A 136 16.83 -17.21 -12.90
CA THR A 136 18.02 -17.76 -12.21
C THR A 136 19.02 -16.68 -11.78
N HIS A 137 19.00 -15.52 -12.42
CA HIS A 137 19.85 -14.37 -12.09
C HIS A 137 19.07 -13.23 -11.41
N MET A 138 17.86 -13.52 -10.94
CA MET A 138 17.03 -12.50 -10.31
C MET A 138 17.67 -11.98 -9.03
N VAL A 139 17.49 -10.70 -8.80
CA VAL A 139 17.90 -10.00 -7.58
C VAL A 139 16.66 -9.69 -6.71
N ASP A 140 16.88 -9.22 -5.51
CA ASP A 140 15.79 -8.82 -4.62
C ASP A 140 14.96 -7.69 -5.23
N LEU A 141 13.65 -7.81 -5.12
CA LEU A 141 12.67 -6.88 -5.67
C LEU A 141 11.99 -6.09 -4.55
N PRO A 142 12.45 -4.88 -4.25
CA PRO A 142 11.73 -4.00 -3.34
C PRO A 142 10.49 -3.41 -4.01
N LEU A 143 9.38 -3.41 -3.26
CA LEU A 143 8.08 -2.92 -3.68
C LEU A 143 7.59 -1.87 -2.68
N ASP A 144 7.50 -0.61 -3.10
CA ASP A 144 6.86 0.44 -2.33
C ASP A 144 5.34 0.37 -2.53
N ILE A 145 4.62 0.19 -1.46
CA ILE A 145 3.16 0.26 -1.44
C ILE A 145 2.79 1.64 -0.93
N VAL A 146 2.09 2.40 -1.76
CA VAL A 146 1.68 3.76 -1.46
C VAL A 146 0.17 3.80 -1.32
N ASN A 147 -0.28 4.27 -0.17
CA ASN A 147 -1.69 4.42 0.16
C ASN A 147 -2.00 5.91 0.32
N GLN A 148 -3.02 6.37 -0.41
CA GLN A 148 -3.56 7.72 -0.31
C GLN A 148 -4.94 7.65 0.34
N HIS A 149 -5.11 8.32 1.47
CA HIS A 149 -6.38 8.34 2.16
C HIS A 149 -6.77 9.74 2.61
N ALA A 150 -8.07 9.93 2.72
CA ALA A 150 -8.69 11.14 3.22
C ALA A 150 -9.62 10.79 4.39
N ALA A 151 -9.69 11.69 5.35
CA ALA A 151 -10.60 11.62 6.47
C ALA A 151 -11.07 13.04 6.82
N ARG A 152 -11.13 13.40 8.09
CA ARG A 152 -11.43 14.77 8.52
C ARG A 152 -10.39 15.77 8.03
N TYR A 153 -9.10 15.39 8.07
CA TYR A 153 -8.04 16.15 7.40
C TYR A 153 -7.94 15.75 5.93
N PRO A 154 -7.71 16.70 5.03
CA PRO A 154 -7.50 16.37 3.63
C PRO A 154 -6.20 15.58 3.48
N TRP A 155 -6.21 14.63 2.60
CA TRP A 155 -5.07 13.89 2.04
C TRP A 155 -3.90 13.56 2.99
N LYS A 156 -3.79 12.29 3.28
CA LYS A 156 -2.59 11.69 3.88
C LYS A 156 -2.05 10.65 2.91
N ILE A 157 -0.73 10.60 2.80
CA ILE A 157 -0.02 9.59 2.03
C ILE A 157 0.81 8.79 3.02
N SER A 158 0.68 7.49 2.99
CA SER A 158 1.55 6.56 3.71
C SER A 158 2.24 5.63 2.72
N LYS A 159 3.47 5.25 3.03
CA LYS A 159 4.29 4.38 2.21
C LYS A 159 4.94 3.34 3.10
N GLU A 160 4.88 2.08 2.69
CA GLU A 160 5.63 0.98 3.27
C GLU A 160 6.29 0.16 2.18
N THR A 161 7.38 -0.51 2.50
CA THR A 161 8.16 -1.30 1.53
C THR A 161 8.11 -2.76 1.93
N ILE A 162 7.79 -3.62 0.97
CA ILE A 162 7.95 -5.07 1.03
C ILE A 162 9.12 -5.45 0.12
N VAL A 163 9.95 -6.38 0.56
CA VAL A 163 11.02 -6.92 -0.29
C VAL A 163 10.67 -8.36 -0.63
N LEU A 164 10.43 -8.62 -1.90
CA LEU A 164 10.33 -9.98 -2.44
C LEU A 164 11.75 -10.43 -2.80
N THR A 165 12.31 -11.32 -1.98
CA THR A 165 13.70 -11.74 -2.12
C THR A 165 13.91 -12.66 -3.32
N SER A 166 15.11 -12.64 -3.87
CA SER A 166 15.51 -13.53 -4.97
C SER A 166 15.34 -15.01 -4.58
N GLU A 167 15.62 -15.36 -3.33
CA GLU A 167 15.42 -16.72 -2.81
C GLU A 167 13.94 -17.12 -2.78
N GLU A 168 13.04 -16.22 -2.37
CA GLU A 168 11.59 -16.46 -2.41
C GLU A 168 11.10 -16.62 -3.86
N ILE A 169 11.56 -15.78 -4.78
CA ILE A 169 11.22 -15.89 -6.19
C ILE A 169 11.68 -17.24 -6.74
N ALA A 170 12.91 -17.66 -6.44
CA ALA A 170 13.46 -18.94 -6.88
C ALA A 170 12.63 -20.11 -6.35
N LYS A 171 12.26 -20.07 -5.08
CA LYS A 171 11.42 -21.11 -4.46
C LYS A 171 10.02 -21.16 -5.10
N LEU A 172 9.40 -20.01 -5.36
CA LEU A 172 8.08 -19.90 -5.98
C LEU A 172 8.08 -20.36 -7.45
N ALA A 173 9.14 -20.07 -8.18
CA ALA A 173 9.31 -20.49 -9.56
C ALA A 173 9.84 -21.93 -9.72
N ASP A 174 10.19 -22.61 -8.62
CA ASP A 174 10.82 -23.94 -8.60
C ASP A 174 12.10 -23.97 -9.45
N ILE A 175 13.03 -23.05 -9.16
CA ILE A 175 14.33 -22.91 -9.81
C ILE A 175 15.44 -22.80 -8.77
N LYS A 176 16.70 -22.92 -9.24
CA LYS A 176 17.89 -22.59 -8.44
C LYS A 176 18.50 -21.29 -8.96
N LEU A 177 18.92 -20.43 -8.06
CA LEU A 177 19.69 -19.25 -8.43
C LEU A 177 21.06 -19.68 -8.98
N ALA A 178 21.52 -18.96 -9.98
CA ALA A 178 22.88 -19.11 -10.49
C ALA A 178 23.86 -18.48 -9.50
N ASP A 179 25.01 -19.14 -9.33
CA ASP A 179 26.12 -18.63 -8.50
C ASP A 179 26.78 -17.40 -9.13
#